data_6015b3c358a54f777b5fd151cc6d4a09
#
_entry.id   6015b3c358a54f777b5fd151cc6d4a09
#
_cell.length_a   1.000
_cell.length_b   1.000
_cell.length_c   1.000
_cell.angle_alpha   90.00
_cell.angle_beta   90.00
_cell.angle_gamma   90.00
#
_symmetry.space_group_name_H-M   'P 1'
#
loop_
_entity.id
_entity.type
_entity.pdbx_description
1 polymer ?
#
loop_
_entity_poly.entity_id
_entity_poly.type
_entity_poly.pdbx_seq_one_letter_code
_entity_poly.pdbx_strand_id
1 'polypeptide(L)'
;DCTHLDVDLNGYINFLRTGSSLDVDAMNFETKLFDVNTNLKMTRPAFGGHLMATIVCPRFRPAMATVRPGVMKKREFDENGASKVELIHPAFTLTEADIHTKVLEIVKAARAMVDLTGAEVVVSVGRGIAKDVEKGIALAEELAALMGGVVGASRAVVDAGWMTADHQVGQTGKTVHPRIYVALGISGAIQHKAGMQDSECIIAVNKSDVAPIFEVADYGICGDLFKVVPMMIEEMKALKK
;
A
#
# COMPACT_ATOMS: atom_id res chain seq x y z
N ASP A 1 8.09 -4.82 -9.28
CA ASP A 1 6.86 -4.03 -9.50
C ASP A 1 5.96 -4.74 -10.50
N CYS A 2 5.27 -5.80 -10.06
CA CYS A 2 4.26 -6.45 -10.89
C CYS A 2 2.91 -5.79 -10.65
N THR A 3 2.71 -4.61 -11.23
CA THR A 3 1.41 -3.94 -11.25
C THR A 3 0.53 -4.42 -12.40
N HIS A 4 1.10 -5.17 -13.35
CA HIS A 4 0.40 -5.65 -14.52
C HIS A 4 0.53 -7.17 -14.63
N LEU A 5 -0.59 -7.79 -14.86
CA LEU A 5 -0.75 -9.19 -15.13
C LEU A 5 -1.06 -9.35 -16.62
N ASP A 6 -0.06 -9.73 -17.41
CA ASP A 6 -0.29 -10.15 -18.77
C ASP A 6 -0.66 -11.62 -18.77
N VAL A 7 -1.83 -11.90 -19.31
CA VAL A 7 -2.26 -13.26 -19.61
C VAL A 7 -2.00 -13.48 -21.08
N ASP A 8 -1.23 -14.49 -21.42
CA ASP A 8 -0.98 -14.84 -22.80
C ASP A 8 -2.25 -15.31 -23.51
N LEU A 9 -2.18 -15.49 -24.84
CA LEU A 9 -3.30 -15.91 -25.67
C LEU A 9 -3.92 -17.26 -25.24
N ASN A 10 -3.21 -18.04 -24.42
CA ASN A 10 -3.66 -19.31 -23.89
C ASN A 10 -4.17 -19.23 -22.45
N GLY A 11 -4.25 -18.02 -21.88
CA GLY A 11 -4.68 -17.81 -20.50
C GLY A 11 -3.57 -17.95 -19.46
N TYR A 12 -2.30 -18.07 -19.87
CA TYR A 12 -1.17 -18.10 -18.95
C TYR A 12 -0.94 -16.75 -18.31
N ILE A 13 -0.73 -16.76 -17.02
CA ILE A 13 -0.43 -15.58 -16.25
C ILE A 13 1.07 -15.50 -16.06
N ASN A 14 1.72 -14.64 -16.82
CA ASN A 14 3.17 -14.48 -16.77
C ASN A 14 3.70 -14.00 -15.41
N PHE A 15 2.87 -13.33 -14.62
CA PHE A 15 3.29 -12.86 -13.31
C PHE A 15 3.61 -13.98 -12.31
N LEU A 16 3.07 -15.18 -12.49
CA LEU A 16 3.48 -16.34 -11.68
C LEU A 16 4.97 -16.63 -11.82
N ARG A 17 5.58 -16.15 -12.91
CA ARG A 17 7.02 -16.26 -13.16
C ARG A 17 7.84 -15.21 -12.42
N THR A 18 7.22 -14.09 -12.03
CA THR A 18 7.94 -12.99 -11.37
C THR A 18 8.07 -13.15 -9.85
N GLY A 19 7.59 -14.26 -9.31
CA GLY A 19 7.74 -14.58 -7.90
C GLY A 19 6.79 -13.86 -6.96
N SER A 20 5.79 -13.13 -7.48
CA SER A 20 4.73 -12.58 -6.65
C SER A 20 3.90 -13.71 -6.08
N SER A 21 3.69 -13.77 -4.76
CA SER A 21 2.74 -14.70 -4.17
C SER A 21 1.34 -14.18 -4.50
N LEU A 22 0.61 -14.92 -5.30
CA LEU A 22 -0.83 -14.76 -5.40
C LEU A 22 -1.45 -15.39 -4.17
N ASP A 23 -2.26 -14.61 -3.49
CA ASP A 23 -3.27 -15.19 -2.64
C ASP A 23 -4.31 -15.81 -3.58
N VAL A 24 -4.34 -17.15 -3.59
CA VAL A 24 -5.22 -17.92 -4.47
C VAL A 24 -6.69 -17.61 -4.16
N ASP A 25 -6.98 -17.16 -2.94
CA ASP A 25 -8.31 -16.73 -2.50
C ASP A 25 -8.70 -15.37 -3.09
N ALA A 26 -7.74 -14.50 -3.39
CA ALA A 26 -7.99 -13.22 -4.05
C ALA A 26 -8.16 -13.36 -5.56
N MET A 27 -7.62 -14.42 -6.16
CA MET A 27 -7.77 -14.78 -7.55
C MET A 27 -8.13 -16.25 -7.66
N ASN A 28 -9.41 -16.54 -7.71
CA ASN A 28 -9.90 -17.89 -7.87
C ASN A 28 -9.60 -18.36 -9.30
N PHE A 29 -8.45 -19.02 -9.48
CA PHE A 29 -8.16 -19.78 -10.68
C PHE A 29 -8.96 -21.08 -10.62
N GLU A 30 -10.02 -21.16 -11.39
CA GLU A 30 -10.52 -22.49 -11.73
C GLU A 30 -9.44 -23.18 -12.54
N THR A 31 -8.76 -24.09 -11.87
CA THR A 31 -7.58 -24.80 -12.30
C THR A 31 -7.80 -25.74 -13.47
N LYS A 32 -7.96 -25.18 -14.63
CA LYS A 32 -7.54 -25.83 -15.86
C LYS A 32 -6.76 -24.82 -16.69
N LEU A 33 -5.51 -24.63 -16.32
CA LEU A 33 -4.55 -23.74 -16.94
C LEU A 33 -4.39 -23.92 -18.48
N PHE A 34 -5.08 -24.86 -19.07
CA PHE A 34 -4.93 -25.26 -20.48
C PHE A 34 -6.23 -25.29 -21.25
N ASP A 35 -7.33 -24.87 -20.66
CA ASP A 35 -8.59 -24.80 -21.38
C ASP A 35 -8.72 -23.40 -21.99
N VAL A 36 -8.92 -23.33 -23.30
CA VAL A 36 -9.19 -22.08 -24.05
C VAL A 36 -10.41 -21.30 -23.51
N ASN A 37 -11.20 -21.92 -22.66
CA ASN A 37 -12.33 -21.28 -21.99
C ASN A 37 -12.02 -20.81 -20.56
N THR A 38 -10.78 -20.93 -20.09
CA THR A 38 -10.41 -20.46 -18.75
C THR A 38 -10.48 -18.94 -18.66
N ASN A 39 -11.30 -18.44 -17.75
CA ASN A 39 -11.45 -17.03 -17.50
C ASN A 39 -10.71 -16.64 -16.22
N LEU A 40 -9.96 -15.55 -16.28
CA LEU A 40 -9.38 -14.93 -15.11
C LEU A 40 -10.50 -14.36 -14.23
N LYS A 41 -10.61 -14.83 -12.99
CA LYS A 41 -11.52 -14.30 -11.99
C LYS A 41 -10.75 -13.34 -11.08
N MET A 42 -11.05 -12.05 -11.19
CA MET A 42 -10.40 -10.99 -10.43
C MET A 42 -11.32 -10.56 -9.28
N THR A 43 -10.97 -10.93 -8.06
CA THR A 43 -11.79 -10.58 -6.90
C THR A 43 -11.18 -9.38 -6.18
N ARG A 44 -12.00 -8.39 -5.89
CA ARG A 44 -11.62 -7.19 -5.16
C ARG A 44 -12.65 -6.83 -4.09
N PRO A 45 -12.24 -6.21 -2.99
CA PRO A 45 -13.18 -5.63 -2.05
C PRO A 45 -13.92 -4.43 -2.69
N ALA A 46 -15.18 -4.30 -2.39
CA ALA A 46 -16.06 -3.21 -2.78
C ALA A 46 -16.81 -2.67 -1.55
N PHE A 47 -17.32 -1.44 -1.63
CA PHE A 47 -18.06 -0.79 -0.54
C PHE A 47 -17.34 -0.85 0.82
N GLY A 48 -16.04 -0.47 0.83
CA GLY A 48 -15.24 -0.45 2.05
C GLY A 48 -14.90 -1.82 2.62
N GLY A 49 -14.96 -2.88 1.81
CA GLY A 49 -14.66 -4.25 2.24
C GLY A 49 -15.88 -5.08 2.65
N HIS A 50 -17.08 -4.49 2.67
CA HIS A 50 -18.30 -5.21 3.04
C HIS A 50 -18.79 -6.22 1.98
N LEU A 51 -18.34 -6.06 0.75
CA LEU A 51 -18.67 -6.94 -0.36
C LEU A 51 -17.41 -7.30 -1.15
N MET A 52 -17.33 -8.53 -1.63
CA MET A 52 -16.30 -9.00 -2.55
C MET A 52 -16.88 -9.07 -3.96
N ALA A 53 -16.34 -8.29 -4.89
CA ALA A 53 -16.78 -8.26 -6.28
C ALA A 53 -15.81 -9.08 -7.14
N THR A 54 -16.31 -10.11 -7.79
CA THR A 54 -15.55 -10.91 -8.76
C THR A 54 -15.85 -10.45 -10.18
N ILE A 55 -14.80 -10.06 -10.89
CA ILE A 55 -14.85 -9.55 -12.27
C ILE A 55 -14.30 -10.62 -13.20
N VAL A 56 -14.98 -10.85 -14.31
CA VAL A 56 -14.54 -11.75 -15.37
C VAL A 56 -14.67 -11.07 -16.75
N CYS A 57 -13.73 -11.36 -17.65
CA CYS A 57 -13.73 -10.86 -19.02
C CYS A 57 -13.85 -12.03 -20.03
N PRO A 58 -15.06 -12.57 -20.24
CA PRO A 58 -15.23 -13.79 -21.06
C PRO A 58 -15.07 -13.56 -22.56
N ARG A 59 -15.23 -12.33 -23.03
CA ARG A 59 -15.29 -12.00 -24.48
C ARG A 59 -13.99 -11.50 -25.07
N PHE A 60 -13.11 -10.91 -24.26
CA PHE A 60 -11.91 -10.24 -24.74
C PHE A 60 -10.65 -10.99 -24.31
N ARG A 61 -9.67 -11.01 -25.19
CA ARG A 61 -8.34 -11.60 -24.97
C ARG A 61 -7.27 -10.61 -25.48
N PRO A 62 -6.11 -10.56 -24.85
CA PRO A 62 -5.77 -11.24 -23.58
C PRO A 62 -6.60 -10.70 -22.39
N ALA A 63 -6.83 -11.55 -21.37
CA ALA A 63 -7.37 -11.09 -20.12
C ALA A 63 -6.23 -10.40 -19.34
N MET A 64 -6.47 -9.17 -18.90
CA MET A 64 -5.48 -8.36 -18.18
C MET A 64 -6.03 -7.90 -16.84
N ALA A 65 -5.17 -7.86 -15.83
CA ALA A 65 -5.50 -7.34 -14.52
C ALA A 65 -4.33 -6.56 -13.92
N THR A 66 -4.64 -5.60 -13.08
CA THR A 66 -3.64 -4.90 -12.27
C THR A 66 -3.82 -5.29 -10.80
N VAL A 67 -2.73 -5.51 -10.11
CA VAL A 67 -2.72 -5.82 -8.68
C VAL A 67 -2.08 -4.66 -7.94
N ARG A 68 -2.75 -4.16 -6.91
CA ARG A 68 -2.18 -3.09 -6.09
C ARG A 68 -0.97 -3.60 -5.31
N PRO A 69 0.09 -2.79 -5.15
CA PRO A 69 1.19 -3.14 -4.26
C PRO A 69 0.69 -3.49 -2.85
N GLY A 70 1.29 -4.51 -2.23
CA GLY A 70 0.96 -4.91 -0.87
C GLY A 70 -0.29 -5.80 -0.70
N VAL A 71 -1.09 -6.01 -1.76
CA VAL A 71 -2.26 -6.92 -1.70
C VAL A 71 -1.85 -8.38 -1.52
N MET A 72 -0.69 -8.73 -2.06
CA MET A 72 -0.13 -10.07 -1.96
C MET A 72 1.16 -10.06 -1.17
N LYS A 73 1.36 -11.07 -0.32
CA LYS A 73 2.60 -11.23 0.42
C LYS A 73 3.75 -11.55 -0.53
N LYS A 74 4.86 -10.85 -0.39
CA LYS A 74 6.09 -11.13 -1.15
C LYS A 74 6.55 -12.57 -0.85
N ARG A 75 6.86 -13.33 -1.91
CA ARG A 75 7.44 -14.66 -1.75
C ARG A 75 8.87 -14.57 -1.20
N GLU A 76 9.26 -15.62 -0.51
CA GLU A 76 10.68 -15.79 -0.14
C GLU A 76 11.54 -15.91 -1.40
N PHE A 77 12.77 -15.39 -1.32
CA PHE A 77 13.69 -15.45 -2.44
C PHE A 77 14.11 -16.90 -2.68
N ASP A 78 13.91 -17.41 -3.91
CA ASP A 78 14.36 -18.72 -4.35
C ASP A 78 15.65 -18.56 -5.16
N GLU A 79 16.79 -18.90 -4.58
CA GLU A 79 18.11 -18.82 -5.23
C GLU A 79 18.19 -19.66 -6.52
N ASN A 80 17.40 -20.73 -6.60
CA ASN A 80 17.32 -21.58 -7.78
C ASN A 80 16.25 -21.11 -8.79
N GLY A 81 15.52 -20.07 -8.48
CA GLY A 81 14.44 -19.55 -9.35
C GLY A 81 14.92 -19.12 -10.72
N ALA A 82 16.12 -18.53 -10.80
CA ALA A 82 16.72 -18.08 -12.05
C ALA A 82 16.95 -19.22 -13.06
N SER A 83 17.22 -20.43 -12.61
CA SER A 83 17.43 -21.60 -13.50
C SER A 83 16.15 -22.12 -14.15
N LYS A 84 14.98 -21.68 -13.64
CA LYS A 84 13.65 -22.06 -14.14
C LYS A 84 13.06 -21.01 -15.10
N VAL A 85 13.81 -19.93 -15.35
CA VAL A 85 13.35 -18.80 -16.18
C VAL A 85 13.90 -18.96 -17.60
N GLU A 86 13.02 -19.01 -18.58
CA GLU A 86 13.37 -18.89 -19.97
C GLU A 86 13.36 -17.42 -20.39
N LEU A 87 14.48 -16.92 -20.90
CA LEU A 87 14.58 -15.55 -21.40
C LEU A 87 14.21 -15.55 -22.88
N ILE A 88 13.03 -15.01 -23.20
CA ILE A 88 12.57 -14.91 -24.59
C ILE A 88 12.97 -13.54 -25.13
N HIS A 89 13.75 -13.56 -26.21
CA HIS A 89 14.08 -12.36 -26.96
C HIS A 89 13.11 -12.23 -28.14
N PRO A 90 12.32 -11.13 -28.25
CA PRO A 90 11.44 -10.94 -29.39
C PRO A 90 12.25 -10.83 -30.69
N ALA A 91 11.70 -11.37 -31.77
CA ALA A 91 12.33 -11.35 -33.10
C ALA A 91 12.37 -9.96 -33.74
N PHE A 92 11.68 -8.98 -33.16
CA PHE A 92 11.65 -7.60 -33.68
C PHE A 92 12.32 -6.64 -32.68
N THR A 93 13.00 -5.64 -33.22
CA THR A 93 13.57 -4.54 -32.44
C THR A 93 12.87 -3.26 -32.88
N LEU A 94 12.33 -2.50 -31.92
CA LEU A 94 11.77 -1.19 -32.20
C LEU A 94 12.90 -0.23 -32.58
N THR A 95 12.70 0.48 -33.66
CA THR A 95 13.60 1.56 -34.13
C THR A 95 13.10 2.92 -33.64
N GLU A 96 13.93 3.95 -33.70
CA GLU A 96 13.50 5.32 -33.35
C GLU A 96 12.30 5.80 -34.21
N ALA A 97 12.14 5.26 -35.43
CA ALA A 97 11.02 5.58 -36.31
C ALA A 97 9.67 5.00 -35.82
N ASP A 98 9.72 3.95 -35.03
CA ASP A 98 8.52 3.31 -34.46
C ASP A 98 8.04 4.00 -33.17
N ILE A 99 8.87 4.89 -32.61
CA ILE A 99 8.61 5.60 -31.36
C ILE A 99 8.13 7.02 -31.67
N HIS A 100 6.82 7.25 -31.55
CA HIS A 100 6.21 8.55 -31.85
C HIS A 100 6.36 9.60 -30.73
N THR A 101 7.01 9.24 -29.61
CA THR A 101 7.22 10.12 -28.47
C THR A 101 8.69 10.23 -28.14
N LYS A 102 9.15 11.45 -27.78
CA LYS A 102 10.51 11.72 -27.35
C LYS A 102 10.50 12.32 -25.95
N VAL A 103 11.31 11.77 -25.06
CA VAL A 103 11.54 12.38 -23.76
C VAL A 103 12.37 13.65 -23.97
N LEU A 104 11.80 14.81 -23.67
CA LEU A 104 12.46 16.11 -23.81
C LEU A 104 13.33 16.41 -22.60
N GLU A 105 12.80 16.14 -21.41
CA GLU A 105 13.47 16.42 -20.15
C GLU A 105 12.97 15.46 -19.06
N ILE A 106 13.87 15.05 -18.19
CA ILE A 106 13.55 14.29 -16.98
C ILE A 106 13.78 15.20 -15.77
N VAL A 107 12.70 15.75 -15.23
CA VAL A 107 12.77 16.54 -14.00
C VAL A 107 12.74 15.59 -12.80
N LYS A 108 13.89 15.42 -12.15
CA LYS A 108 13.95 14.66 -10.90
C LYS A 108 13.36 15.48 -9.77
N ALA A 109 12.48 14.88 -8.97
CA ALA A 109 11.99 15.53 -7.76
C ALA A 109 13.19 15.88 -6.83
N ALA A 110 13.20 17.11 -6.33
CA ALA A 110 14.29 17.60 -5.47
C ALA A 110 14.30 16.94 -4.06
N ARG A 111 13.20 16.26 -3.69
CA ARG A 111 13.07 15.50 -2.44
C ARG A 111 12.92 14.01 -2.75
N ALA A 112 13.60 13.18 -1.95
CA ALA A 112 13.34 11.75 -1.96
C ALA A 112 11.86 11.52 -1.64
N MET A 113 11.14 10.82 -2.51
CA MET A 113 9.76 10.43 -2.25
C MET A 113 9.72 9.47 -1.06
N VAL A 114 8.78 9.70 -0.15
CA VAL A 114 8.59 8.79 0.99
C VAL A 114 8.01 7.47 0.50
N ASP A 115 8.75 6.40 0.74
CA ASP A 115 8.24 5.05 0.46
C ASP A 115 7.37 4.56 1.60
N LEU A 116 6.09 4.89 1.55
CA LEU A 116 5.11 4.40 2.53
C LEU A 116 4.76 2.92 2.33
N THR A 117 4.89 2.41 1.10
CA THR A 117 4.42 1.06 0.76
C THR A 117 5.42 -0.02 1.15
N GLY A 118 6.70 0.31 1.15
CA GLY A 118 7.77 -0.58 1.56
C GLY A 118 8.18 -0.45 3.04
N ALA A 119 7.58 0.50 3.77
CA ALA A 119 7.96 0.76 5.16
C ALA A 119 7.39 -0.30 6.12
N GLU A 120 8.21 -0.79 7.05
CA GLU A 120 7.77 -1.69 8.13
C GLU A 120 6.97 -0.97 9.23
N VAL A 121 7.21 0.32 9.40
CA VAL A 121 6.52 1.15 10.39
C VAL A 121 6.03 2.43 9.73
N VAL A 122 4.76 2.75 9.91
CA VAL A 122 4.14 3.99 9.43
C VAL A 122 3.49 4.72 10.58
N VAL A 123 3.92 5.94 10.84
CA VAL A 123 3.30 6.84 11.82
C VAL A 123 2.50 7.89 11.07
N SER A 124 1.18 7.80 11.10
CA SER A 124 0.29 8.68 10.33
C SER A 124 -0.39 9.72 11.19
N VAL A 125 -0.40 10.95 10.68
CA VAL A 125 -1.09 12.08 11.33
C VAL A 125 -2.43 12.38 10.69
N GLY A 126 -3.39 12.68 11.54
CA GLY A 126 -4.72 13.12 11.14
C GLY A 126 -4.99 14.58 11.47
N ARG A 127 -6.24 15.02 11.21
CA ARG A 127 -6.68 16.39 11.50
C ARG A 127 -6.62 16.75 13.00
N GLY A 128 -6.41 15.76 13.88
CA GLY A 128 -6.20 15.99 15.30
C GLY A 128 -4.98 16.85 15.65
N ILE A 129 -4.03 17.03 14.71
CA ILE A 129 -2.87 17.93 14.89
C ILE A 129 -3.20 19.41 14.63
N ALA A 130 -4.44 19.75 14.20
CA ALA A 130 -4.83 21.10 13.80
C ALA A 130 -4.57 22.20 14.86
N LYS A 131 -4.46 21.82 16.13
CA LYS A 131 -4.16 22.77 17.22
C LYS A 131 -2.75 23.34 17.10
N ASP A 132 -1.80 22.53 16.66
CA ASP A 132 -0.39 22.90 16.45
C ASP A 132 0.19 21.91 15.42
N VAL A 133 0.11 22.31 14.16
CA VAL A 133 0.45 21.44 13.03
C VAL A 133 1.95 21.11 13.01
N GLU A 134 2.79 22.11 13.20
CA GLU A 134 4.26 21.94 13.16
C GLU A 134 4.71 20.99 14.28
N LYS A 135 4.23 21.20 15.49
CA LYS A 135 4.51 20.33 16.62
C LYS A 135 3.95 18.93 16.42
N GLY A 136 2.76 18.79 15.85
CA GLY A 136 2.13 17.50 15.58
C GLY A 136 2.92 16.68 14.57
N ILE A 137 3.42 17.31 13.51
CA ILE A 137 4.28 16.66 12.51
C ILE A 137 5.63 16.31 13.13
N ALA A 138 6.27 17.23 13.85
CA ALA A 138 7.57 16.98 14.50
C ALA A 138 7.52 15.80 15.48
N LEU A 139 6.46 15.68 16.26
CA LEU A 139 6.27 14.55 17.17
C LEU A 139 6.10 13.22 16.40
N ALA A 140 5.40 13.25 15.27
CA ALA A 140 5.24 12.06 14.43
C ALA A 140 6.56 11.67 13.76
N GLU A 141 7.35 12.63 13.31
CA GLU A 141 8.68 12.39 12.73
C GLU A 141 9.65 11.82 13.77
N GLU A 142 9.66 12.36 14.98
CA GLU A 142 10.51 11.86 16.07
C GLU A 142 10.13 10.42 16.44
N LEU A 143 8.83 10.14 16.58
CA LEU A 143 8.35 8.80 16.89
C LEU A 143 8.68 7.82 15.75
N ALA A 144 8.45 8.22 14.50
CA ALA A 144 8.76 7.41 13.33
C ALA A 144 10.27 7.11 13.24
N ALA A 145 11.12 8.10 13.45
CA ALA A 145 12.58 7.91 13.46
C ALA A 145 13.04 6.95 14.57
N LEU A 146 12.45 7.03 15.75
CA LEU A 146 12.73 6.09 16.85
C LEU A 146 12.29 4.68 16.52
N MET A 147 11.21 4.50 15.77
CA MET A 147 10.69 3.19 15.38
C MET A 147 11.31 2.66 14.07
N GLY A 148 12.16 3.45 13.41
CA GLY A 148 12.74 3.09 12.10
C GLY A 148 11.73 3.14 10.96
N GLY A 149 10.72 3.98 11.09
CA GLY A 149 9.61 4.09 10.16
C GLY A 149 9.55 5.42 9.41
N VAL A 150 8.44 5.64 8.74
CA VAL A 150 8.15 6.83 7.93
C VAL A 150 6.85 7.50 8.39
N VAL A 151 6.70 8.79 8.05
CA VAL A 151 5.49 9.55 8.40
C VAL A 151 4.50 9.52 7.24
N GLY A 152 3.26 9.10 7.55
CA GLY A 152 2.11 9.18 6.67
C GLY A 152 1.12 10.26 7.10
N ALA A 153 0.12 10.50 6.26
CA ALA A 153 -0.90 11.49 6.52
C ALA A 153 -2.29 11.02 6.08
N SER A 154 -3.32 11.48 6.77
CA SER A 154 -4.68 11.32 6.27
C SER A 154 -4.96 12.32 5.14
N ARG A 155 -5.94 12.03 4.28
CA ARG A 155 -6.38 12.94 3.22
C ARG A 155 -6.67 14.35 3.74
N ALA A 156 -7.30 14.47 4.91
CA ALA A 156 -7.64 15.77 5.48
C ALA A 156 -6.41 16.65 5.82
N VAL A 157 -5.27 16.04 6.11
CA VAL A 157 -3.98 16.73 6.33
C VAL A 157 -3.40 17.23 5.02
N VAL A 158 -3.48 16.40 3.97
CA VAL A 158 -3.02 16.74 2.62
C VAL A 158 -3.89 17.83 1.99
N ASP A 159 -5.22 17.68 2.07
CA ASP A 159 -6.17 18.68 1.57
C ASP A 159 -6.01 20.05 2.28
N ALA A 160 -5.56 20.05 3.53
CA ALA A 160 -5.24 21.27 4.28
C ALA A 160 -3.85 21.86 3.92
N GLY A 161 -3.07 21.20 3.06
CA GLY A 161 -1.74 21.64 2.64
C GLY A 161 -0.65 21.49 3.70
N TRP A 162 -0.90 20.73 4.78
CA TRP A 162 0.07 20.52 5.86
C TRP A 162 1.15 19.50 5.51
N MET A 163 0.81 18.54 4.64
CA MET A 163 1.75 17.57 4.10
C MET A 163 1.45 17.33 2.61
N THR A 164 2.42 16.83 1.88
CA THR A 164 2.31 16.56 0.44
C THR A 164 1.56 15.25 0.16
N ALA A 165 1.04 15.10 -1.06
CA ALA A 165 0.20 13.96 -1.46
C ALA A 165 0.92 12.60 -1.42
N ASP A 166 2.26 12.59 -1.50
CA ASP A 166 3.09 11.38 -1.40
C ASP A 166 3.06 10.74 -0.01
N HIS A 167 2.66 11.49 1.02
CA HIS A 167 2.40 10.99 2.38
C HIS A 167 0.98 10.44 2.58
N GLN A 168 0.07 10.61 1.61
CA GLN A 168 -1.32 10.25 1.82
C GLN A 168 -1.54 8.74 1.91
N VAL A 169 -2.13 8.31 3.02
CA VAL A 169 -2.62 6.95 3.25
C VAL A 169 -4.15 6.92 3.09
N GLY A 170 -4.65 5.93 2.37
CA GLY A 170 -6.08 5.71 2.18
C GLY A 170 -6.42 5.23 0.78
N GLN A 171 -7.71 5.05 0.51
CA GLN A 171 -8.23 4.56 -0.76
C GLN A 171 -7.80 5.40 -1.98
N THR A 172 -7.69 6.72 -1.81
CA THR A 172 -7.27 7.68 -2.85
C THR A 172 -5.80 8.07 -2.76
N GLY A 173 -5.09 7.54 -1.77
CA GLY A 173 -3.65 7.68 -1.57
C GLY A 173 -2.95 6.34 -1.74
N LYS A 174 -1.93 6.12 -0.92
CA LYS A 174 -1.22 4.84 -0.88
C LYS A 174 -1.93 3.87 0.06
N THR A 175 -2.04 2.61 -0.34
CA THR A 175 -2.42 1.51 0.54
C THR A 175 -1.15 0.93 1.14
N VAL A 176 -1.12 0.76 2.44
CA VAL A 176 0.05 0.33 3.22
C VAL A 176 -0.29 -0.88 4.09
N HIS A 177 0.68 -1.77 4.28
CA HIS A 177 0.57 -2.96 5.13
C HIS A 177 1.84 -3.09 6.00
N PRO A 178 2.14 -2.08 6.83
CA PRO A 178 3.30 -2.13 7.71
C PRO A 178 3.09 -3.16 8.82
N ARG A 179 4.17 -3.57 9.43
CA ARG A 179 4.12 -4.33 10.69
C ARG A 179 3.49 -3.52 11.81
N ILE A 180 3.76 -2.21 11.85
CA ILE A 180 3.16 -1.32 12.85
C ILE A 180 2.63 -0.06 12.15
N TYR A 181 1.36 0.21 12.36
CA TYR A 181 0.71 1.45 11.94
C TYR A 181 0.28 2.26 13.16
N VAL A 182 0.80 3.46 13.30
CA VAL A 182 0.43 4.37 14.39
C VAL A 182 -0.45 5.49 13.86
N ALA A 183 -1.69 5.56 14.30
CA ALA A 183 -2.67 6.56 13.89
C ALA A 183 -2.78 7.67 14.94
N LEU A 184 -2.24 8.86 14.66
CA LEU A 184 -2.22 10.00 15.55
C LEU A 184 -3.30 11.02 15.18
N GLY A 185 -4.36 11.11 15.96
CA GLY A 185 -5.46 12.07 15.73
C GLY A 185 -6.23 11.84 14.43
N ILE A 186 -6.28 10.61 13.97
CA ILE A 186 -7.05 10.17 12.80
C ILE A 186 -8.43 9.71 13.25
N SER A 187 -9.49 10.17 12.58
CA SER A 187 -10.86 9.79 12.92
C SER A 187 -11.24 8.37 12.52
N GLY A 188 -10.63 7.83 11.46
CA GLY A 188 -10.95 6.50 10.95
C GLY A 188 -12.08 6.50 9.91
N ALA A 189 -12.12 7.47 9.02
CA ALA A 189 -13.01 7.42 7.86
C ALA A 189 -12.78 6.13 7.06
N ILE A 190 -13.84 5.57 6.49
CA ILE A 190 -13.82 4.29 5.74
C ILE A 190 -12.72 4.29 4.68
N GLN A 191 -12.55 5.41 3.98
CA GLN A 191 -11.53 5.56 2.94
C GLN A 191 -10.10 5.51 3.50
N HIS A 192 -9.89 5.97 4.73
CA HIS A 192 -8.60 5.89 5.40
C HIS A 192 -8.34 4.46 5.89
N LYS A 193 -9.33 3.86 6.56
CA LYS A 193 -9.26 2.47 7.03
C LYS A 193 -8.93 1.51 5.88
N ALA A 194 -9.56 1.67 4.73
CA ALA A 194 -9.30 0.85 3.53
C ALA A 194 -7.85 0.90 3.02
N GLY A 195 -7.06 1.89 3.45
CA GLY A 195 -5.66 2.00 3.07
C GLY A 195 -4.67 1.49 4.11
N MET A 196 -5.12 1.06 5.32
CA MET A 196 -4.20 0.67 6.40
C MET A 196 -4.70 -0.44 7.33
N GLN A 197 -5.97 -0.84 7.21
CA GLN A 197 -6.59 -1.79 8.14
C GLN A 197 -5.97 -3.19 8.14
N ASP A 198 -5.25 -3.55 7.05
CA ASP A 198 -4.58 -4.85 6.92
C ASP A 198 -3.13 -4.81 7.47
N SER A 199 -2.76 -3.79 8.22
CA SER A 199 -1.48 -3.72 8.96
C SER A 199 -1.44 -4.80 10.05
N GLU A 200 -0.25 -5.33 10.38
CA GLU A 200 -0.12 -6.43 11.36
C GLU A 200 -0.46 -5.96 12.78
N CYS A 201 -0.17 -4.68 13.11
CA CYS A 201 -0.49 -4.09 14.41
C CYS A 201 -0.86 -2.61 14.22
N ILE A 202 -2.03 -2.22 14.71
CA ILE A 202 -2.55 -0.86 14.61
C ILE A 202 -2.66 -0.25 16.00
N ILE A 203 -1.94 0.85 16.21
CA ILE A 203 -1.97 1.64 17.45
C ILE A 203 -2.67 2.97 17.14
N ALA A 204 -3.78 3.27 17.80
CA ALA A 204 -4.51 4.50 17.58
C ALA A 204 -4.49 5.41 18.81
N VAL A 205 -4.17 6.68 18.58
CA VAL A 205 -4.27 7.75 19.59
C VAL A 205 -5.30 8.76 19.12
N ASN A 206 -6.40 8.87 19.84
CA ASN A 206 -7.45 9.84 19.52
C ASN A 206 -8.06 10.42 20.80
N LYS A 207 -8.48 11.67 20.73
CA LYS A 207 -9.12 12.36 21.85
C LYS A 207 -10.57 11.90 22.06
N SER A 208 -11.24 11.45 21.00
CA SER A 208 -12.60 10.93 21.03
C SER A 208 -12.56 9.42 21.24
N ASP A 209 -13.21 8.93 22.27
CA ASP A 209 -13.35 7.50 22.58
C ASP A 209 -14.26 6.75 21.59
N VAL A 210 -15.14 7.49 20.88
CA VAL A 210 -16.02 6.94 19.84
C VAL A 210 -15.47 7.10 18.42
N ALA A 211 -14.18 7.38 18.28
CA ALA A 211 -13.59 7.54 16.95
C ALA A 211 -13.56 6.20 16.21
N PRO A 212 -14.06 6.11 14.95
CA PRO A 212 -14.12 4.87 14.18
C PRO A 212 -12.76 4.20 13.93
N ILE A 213 -11.64 4.90 14.16
CA ILE A 213 -10.31 4.32 14.07
C ILE A 213 -10.09 3.20 15.10
N PHE A 214 -10.77 3.28 16.24
CA PHE A 214 -10.65 2.27 17.29
C PHE A 214 -11.32 0.93 16.93
N GLU A 215 -12.21 0.92 15.92
CA GLU A 215 -12.80 -0.33 15.43
C GLU A 215 -11.79 -1.28 14.79
N VAL A 216 -10.69 -0.70 14.25
CA VAL A 216 -9.64 -1.46 13.56
C VAL A 216 -8.30 -1.45 14.32
N ALA A 217 -8.24 -0.77 15.46
CA ALA A 217 -7.02 -0.66 16.25
C ALA A 217 -6.87 -1.86 17.20
N ASP A 218 -5.67 -2.47 17.21
CA ASP A 218 -5.30 -3.48 18.19
C ASP A 218 -5.07 -2.83 19.57
N TYR A 219 -4.52 -1.62 19.58
CA TYR A 219 -4.30 -0.82 20.77
C TYR A 219 -4.84 0.58 20.61
N GLY A 220 -5.76 0.98 21.47
CA GLY A 220 -6.38 2.30 21.47
C GLY A 220 -6.01 3.10 22.71
N ILE A 221 -5.52 4.32 22.52
CA ILE A 221 -5.25 5.27 23.59
C ILE A 221 -6.18 6.47 23.42
N CYS A 222 -7.15 6.59 24.32
CA CYS A 222 -8.02 7.75 24.37
C CYS A 222 -7.33 8.89 25.11
N GLY A 223 -6.86 9.91 24.38
CA GLY A 223 -6.12 11.03 24.97
C GLY A 223 -5.70 12.10 23.97
N ASP A 224 -5.14 13.18 24.52
CA ASP A 224 -4.55 14.25 23.72
C ASP A 224 -3.18 13.78 23.17
N LEU A 225 -3.07 13.69 21.84
CA LEU A 225 -1.82 13.26 21.18
C LEU A 225 -0.60 14.09 21.60
N PHE A 226 -0.79 15.39 21.89
CA PHE A 226 0.32 16.26 22.35
C PHE A 226 0.82 15.93 23.77
N LYS A 227 0.10 15.11 24.53
CA LYS A 227 0.53 14.56 25.82
C LYS A 227 0.97 13.11 25.67
N VAL A 228 0.23 12.31 24.94
CA VAL A 228 0.47 10.86 24.79
C VAL A 228 1.74 10.59 23.98
N VAL A 229 1.91 11.24 22.82
CA VAL A 229 3.07 10.98 21.95
C VAL A 229 4.41 11.28 22.61
N PRO A 230 4.61 12.40 23.33
CA PRO A 230 5.84 12.61 24.09
C PRO A 230 6.15 11.50 25.09
N MET A 231 5.14 10.99 25.81
CA MET A 231 5.32 9.87 26.74
C MET A 231 5.74 8.59 25.98
N MET A 232 5.11 8.30 24.84
CA MET A 232 5.52 7.17 23.98
C MET A 232 6.99 7.31 23.53
N ILE A 233 7.42 8.51 23.16
CA ILE A 233 8.79 8.82 22.75
C ILE A 233 9.77 8.59 23.89
N GLU A 234 9.45 9.02 25.11
CA GLU A 234 10.28 8.82 26.31
C GLU A 234 10.46 7.33 26.62
N GLU A 235 9.36 6.57 26.63
CA GLU A 235 9.40 5.12 26.86
C GLU A 235 10.20 4.39 25.77
N MET A 236 10.02 4.76 24.51
CA MET A 236 10.79 4.18 23.40
C MET A 236 12.30 4.47 23.52
N LYS A 237 12.68 5.66 23.99
CA LYS A 237 14.08 6.01 24.27
C LYS A 237 14.64 5.21 25.45
N ALA A 238 13.82 4.91 26.45
CA ALA A 238 14.23 4.11 27.59
C ALA A 238 14.47 2.64 27.21
N LEU A 239 13.65 2.08 26.32
CA LEU A 239 13.79 0.70 25.84
C LEU A 239 14.99 0.48 24.91
N LYS A 240 15.53 1.54 24.30
CA LYS A 240 16.72 1.47 23.41
C LYS A 240 18.05 1.62 24.14
N LYS A 241 18.03 1.88 25.46
CA LYS A 241 19.22 1.90 26.31
C LYS A 241 19.54 0.49 26.81
#